data_53a826c22138a5c95458c80242b908e5
#
_entry.id   53a826c22138a5c95458c80242b908e5
#
_cell.length_a   1.000
_cell.length_b   1.000
_cell.length_c   1.000
_cell.angle_alpha   90.00
_cell.angle_beta   90.00
_cell.angle_gamma   90.00
#
_symmetry.space_group_name_H-M   'P 1'
#
loop_
_entity.id
_entity.type
_entity.pdbx_description
1 polymer ?
#
loop_
_entity_poly.entity_id
_entity_poly.type
_entity_poly.pdbx_seq_one_letter_code
_entity_poly.pdbx_strand_id
1 'polypeptide(L)'
;MGLRYSVYVVLLDESVGTLPQIRRRNPRRNPTKPCVYVGLTPLRVGRRFDFRGATPKYEWRVHHFGVRLMSELYKHLNPMTLERALQTARKLADDLRAKGFGVANGIGDGSQLYKSTLAQARHRKLQQLSSPNGAV
;
A
#
# COMPACT_ATOMS: atom_id res chain seq x y z
N MET A 1 2.90 -21.52 2.45
CA MET A 1 1.63 -21.03 2.91
C MET A 1 1.55 -19.60 3.21
N GLY A 2 2.29 -18.85 3.63
CA GLY A 2 2.11 -17.47 4.03
C GLY A 2 2.63 -16.41 3.08
N LEU A 3 3.26 -16.78 1.99
CA LEU A 3 3.91 -15.82 1.09
C LEU A 3 2.96 -15.36 0.00
N ARG A 4 1.92 -14.61 0.40
CA ARG A 4 0.86 -14.22 -0.53
C ARG A 4 0.69 -12.72 -0.70
N TYR A 5 1.43 -11.93 0.04
CA TYR A 5 1.24 -10.49 0.01
C TYR A 5 2.41 -9.81 -0.68
N SER A 6 2.11 -8.73 -1.34
CA SER A 6 3.10 -7.90 -2.00
C SER A 6 2.90 -6.46 -1.61
N VAL A 7 4.00 -5.73 -1.47
CA VAL A 7 3.94 -4.27 -1.36
C VAL A 7 4.12 -3.67 -2.74
N TYR A 8 3.55 -2.49 -2.95
CA TYR A 8 3.71 -1.77 -4.20
C TYR A 8 3.74 -0.28 -3.94
N VAL A 9 4.31 0.46 -4.85
CA VAL A 9 4.41 1.92 -4.77
C VAL A 9 3.89 2.50 -6.08
N VAL A 10 2.98 3.46 -5.96
CA VAL A 10 2.38 4.15 -7.10
C VAL A 10 2.91 5.58 -7.13
N LEU A 11 3.45 5.99 -8.27
CA LEU A 11 3.79 7.39 -8.49
C LEU A 11 2.49 8.18 -8.62
N LEU A 12 2.37 9.27 -7.88
CA LEU A 12 1.20 10.15 -7.93
C LEU A 12 1.56 11.44 -8.64
N ASP A 13 0.55 12.07 -9.22
CA ASP A 13 0.71 13.39 -9.81
C ASP A 13 1.23 14.36 -8.73
N GLU A 14 2.12 15.27 -9.14
CA GLU A 14 2.76 16.19 -8.20
C GLU A 14 1.78 17.12 -7.49
N SER A 15 0.60 17.35 -8.07
CA SER A 15 -0.44 18.17 -7.44
C SER A 15 -0.90 17.61 -6.09
N VAL A 16 -0.70 16.31 -5.86
CA VAL A 16 -1.02 15.67 -4.57
C VAL A 16 -0.23 16.33 -3.44
N GLY A 17 0.97 16.82 -3.73
CA GLY A 17 1.81 17.46 -2.72
C GLY A 17 1.22 18.75 -2.15
N THR A 18 0.23 19.33 -2.81
CA THR A 18 -0.45 20.54 -2.30
C THR A 18 -1.56 20.24 -1.30
N LEU A 19 -1.97 18.98 -1.17
CA LEU A 19 -3.05 18.59 -0.28
C LEU A 19 -2.61 18.75 1.18
N PRO A 20 -3.44 19.36 2.04
CA PRO A 20 -3.09 19.57 3.44
C PRO A 20 -2.71 18.30 4.18
N GLN A 21 -3.40 17.20 3.90
CA GLN A 21 -3.11 15.90 4.55
C GLN A 21 -1.70 15.42 4.22
N ILE A 22 -1.30 15.59 2.97
CA ILE A 22 0.03 15.17 2.53
C ILE A 22 1.08 16.05 3.18
N ARG A 23 0.84 17.36 3.21
CA ARG A 23 1.79 18.31 3.79
C ARG A 23 2.00 18.06 5.28
N ARG A 24 0.91 17.78 6.01
CA ARG A 24 1.00 17.51 7.45
C ARG A 24 1.78 16.26 7.77
N ARG A 25 1.62 15.22 6.96
CA ARG A 25 2.29 13.93 7.21
C ARG A 25 3.70 13.88 6.65
N ASN A 26 4.05 14.84 5.82
CA ASN A 26 5.35 14.87 5.18
C ASN A 26 5.98 16.26 5.35
N PRO A 27 6.22 16.69 6.60
CA PRO A 27 6.70 18.05 6.86
C PRO A 27 8.10 18.33 6.31
N ARG A 28 8.85 17.26 6.02
CA ARG A 28 10.20 17.38 5.46
C ARG A 28 10.24 17.09 3.97
N ARG A 29 9.09 17.11 3.31
CA ARG A 29 9.05 16.82 1.89
C ARG A 29 9.91 17.79 1.10
N ASN A 30 10.72 17.23 0.21
CA ASN A 30 11.49 17.99 -0.76
C ASN A 30 10.66 18.14 -2.03
N PRO A 31 10.32 19.38 -2.47
CA PRO A 31 9.48 19.56 -3.67
C PRO A 31 10.06 18.96 -4.95
N THR A 32 11.36 18.67 -4.98
CA THR A 32 11.98 18.02 -6.14
C THR A 32 11.78 16.51 -6.14
N LYS A 33 11.25 15.94 -5.04
CA LYS A 33 10.98 14.52 -4.94
C LYS A 33 9.51 14.25 -5.22
N PRO A 34 9.18 13.08 -5.80
CA PRO A 34 7.80 12.79 -6.17
C PRO A 34 6.90 12.52 -4.97
N CYS A 35 5.59 12.54 -5.26
CA CYS A 35 4.58 12.03 -4.33
C CYS A 35 4.27 10.59 -4.71
N VAL A 36 4.11 9.74 -3.72
CA VAL A 36 3.88 8.31 -3.94
C VAL A 36 2.84 7.78 -2.95
N TYR A 37 2.23 6.65 -3.31
CA TYR A 37 1.37 5.88 -2.43
C TYR A 37 2.03 4.52 -2.20
N VAL A 38 2.11 4.10 -0.94
CA VAL A 38 2.64 2.78 -0.58
C VAL A 38 1.46 1.92 -0.15
N GLY A 39 1.25 0.82 -0.87
CA GLY A 39 0.15 -0.10 -0.60
C GLY A 39 0.63 -1.53 -0.44
N LEU A 40 -0.30 -2.40 -0.06
CA LEU A 40 -0.06 -3.83 -0.06
C LEU A 40 -1.30 -4.55 -0.55
N THR A 41 -1.10 -5.75 -1.08
CA THR A 41 -2.17 -6.50 -1.73
C THR A 41 -1.89 -8.00 -1.62
N PRO A 42 -2.96 -8.83 -1.51
CA PRO A 42 -2.78 -10.27 -1.64
C PRO A 42 -2.57 -10.71 -3.09
N LEU A 43 -2.66 -9.80 -4.03
CA LEU A 43 -2.49 -10.12 -5.45
C LEU A 43 -1.03 -10.13 -5.83
N ARG A 44 -0.72 -10.88 -6.89
CA ARG A 44 0.62 -10.90 -7.44
C ARG A 44 0.88 -9.59 -8.17
N VAL A 45 1.97 -8.91 -7.83
CA VAL A 45 2.34 -7.65 -8.48
C VAL A 45 3.36 -7.95 -9.58
N GLY A 46 2.86 -8.20 -10.76
CA GLY A 46 3.67 -8.45 -11.95
C GLY A 46 3.35 -7.43 -13.03
N ARG A 47 3.68 -7.80 -14.27
CA ARG A 47 3.53 -6.89 -15.42
C ARG A 47 2.11 -6.34 -15.62
N ARG A 48 1.11 -7.16 -15.29
CA ARG A 48 -0.30 -6.81 -15.55
C ARG A 48 -1.03 -6.38 -14.30
N PHE A 49 -0.31 -6.07 -13.25
CA PHE A 49 -0.95 -5.66 -12.01
C PHE A 49 -1.68 -4.33 -12.20
N ASP A 50 -2.97 -4.35 -11.89
CA ASP A 50 -3.80 -3.16 -11.93
C ASP A 50 -3.86 -2.52 -10.55
N PHE A 51 -3.03 -1.51 -10.32
CA PHE A 51 -2.96 -0.87 -9.02
C PHE A 51 -4.26 -0.14 -8.67
N ARG A 52 -5.00 0.37 -9.67
CA ARG A 52 -6.26 1.06 -9.38
C ARG A 52 -7.31 0.06 -8.90
N GLY A 53 -7.42 -1.08 -9.57
CA GLY A 53 -8.35 -2.12 -9.15
C GLY A 53 -8.01 -2.72 -7.78
N ALA A 54 -6.73 -2.79 -7.45
CA ALA A 54 -6.27 -3.39 -6.19
C ALA A 54 -6.31 -2.43 -5.00
N THR A 55 -6.37 -1.12 -5.26
CA THR A 55 -6.36 -0.12 -4.20
C THR A 55 -7.79 0.14 -3.72
N PRO A 56 -8.02 0.19 -2.40
CA PRO A 56 -9.36 0.46 -1.88
C PRO A 56 -9.93 1.77 -2.42
N LYS A 57 -11.24 1.79 -2.65
CA LYS A 57 -11.92 2.94 -3.26
C LYS A 57 -11.79 4.22 -2.43
N TYR A 58 -11.67 4.09 -1.12
CA TYR A 58 -11.52 5.27 -0.27
C TYR A 58 -10.17 5.96 -0.46
N GLU A 59 -9.21 5.31 -1.08
CA GLU A 59 -7.93 5.95 -1.43
C GLU A 59 -8.06 6.66 -2.77
N TRP A 60 -8.91 7.67 -2.79
CA TRP A 60 -9.23 8.43 -3.99
C TRP A 60 -8.00 9.07 -4.65
N ARG A 61 -6.97 9.34 -3.86
CA ARG A 61 -5.74 9.94 -4.39
C ARG A 61 -5.06 9.03 -5.42
N VAL A 62 -5.10 7.72 -5.19
CA VAL A 62 -4.55 6.76 -6.15
C VAL A 62 -5.42 6.69 -7.39
N HIS A 63 -6.73 6.63 -7.20
CA HIS A 63 -7.66 6.50 -8.32
C HIS A 63 -7.64 7.71 -9.26
N HIS A 64 -7.52 8.91 -8.68
CA HIS A 64 -7.53 10.14 -9.47
C HIS A 64 -6.14 10.59 -9.91
N PHE A 65 -5.12 10.33 -9.13
CA PHE A 65 -3.79 10.90 -9.35
C PHE A 65 -2.70 9.86 -9.58
N GLY A 66 -3.04 8.59 -9.59
CA GLY A 66 -2.05 7.54 -9.84
C GLY A 66 -1.55 7.59 -11.27
N VAL A 67 -0.23 7.57 -11.43
CA VAL A 67 0.42 7.66 -12.73
C VAL A 67 0.95 6.31 -13.18
N ARG A 68 1.79 5.69 -12.38
CA ARG A 68 2.39 4.39 -12.70
C ARG A 68 2.94 3.72 -11.45
N LEU A 69 3.20 2.44 -11.57
CA LEU A 69 3.92 1.70 -10.53
C LEU A 69 5.41 2.07 -10.59
N MET A 70 6.00 2.22 -9.41
CA MET A 70 7.44 2.44 -9.27
C MET A 70 8.09 1.13 -8.84
N SER A 71 8.08 0.15 -9.74
CA SER A 71 8.51 -1.22 -9.43
C SER A 71 9.97 -1.29 -8.95
N GLU A 72 10.80 -0.35 -9.37
CA GLU A 72 12.18 -0.27 -8.97
C GLU A 72 12.36 -0.16 -7.45
N LEU A 73 11.33 0.32 -6.74
CA LEU A 73 11.42 0.52 -5.29
C LEU A 73 11.01 -0.71 -4.48
N TYR A 74 10.36 -1.70 -5.07
CA TYR A 74 9.77 -2.78 -4.26
C TYR A 74 9.83 -4.17 -4.87
N LYS A 75 10.12 -4.31 -6.17
CA LYS A 75 9.99 -5.61 -6.84
C LYS A 75 10.83 -6.71 -6.18
N HIS A 76 11.96 -6.35 -5.60
CA HIS A 76 12.88 -7.29 -4.97
C HIS A 76 12.41 -7.74 -3.58
N LEU A 77 11.35 -7.15 -3.05
CA LEU A 77 10.86 -7.43 -1.71
C LEU A 77 9.76 -8.50 -1.70
N ASN A 78 9.07 -8.67 -2.81
CA ASN A 78 7.87 -9.52 -2.89
C ASN A 78 8.19 -10.94 -3.35
N PRO A 79 7.34 -11.94 -3.01
CA PRO A 79 6.21 -11.86 -2.10
C PRO A 79 6.61 -12.11 -0.64
N MET A 80 5.66 -11.92 0.29
CA MET A 80 5.96 -12.08 1.70
C MET A 80 4.68 -12.40 2.49
N THR A 81 4.82 -12.75 3.76
CA THR A 81 3.67 -12.96 4.64
C THR A 81 2.96 -11.64 4.88
N LEU A 82 1.70 -11.69 5.34
CA LEU A 82 0.95 -10.48 5.67
C LEU A 82 1.68 -9.63 6.72
N GLU A 83 2.15 -10.27 7.78
CA GLU A 83 2.86 -9.54 8.85
C GLU A 83 4.08 -8.82 8.32
N ARG A 84 4.86 -9.50 7.50
CA ARG A 84 6.06 -8.91 6.93
C ARG A 84 5.71 -7.82 5.93
N ALA A 85 4.64 -8.00 5.17
CA ALA A 85 4.18 -6.98 4.22
C ALA A 85 3.77 -5.68 4.93
N LEU A 86 3.07 -5.81 6.07
CA LEU A 86 2.69 -4.64 6.86
C LEU A 86 3.92 -3.91 7.40
N GLN A 87 4.88 -4.64 7.95
CA GLN A 87 6.12 -4.06 8.45
C GLN A 87 6.93 -3.41 7.33
N THR A 88 7.03 -4.11 6.20
CA THR A 88 7.78 -3.64 5.03
C THR A 88 7.17 -2.39 4.44
N ALA A 89 5.85 -2.35 4.31
CA ALA A 89 5.16 -1.17 3.77
C ALA A 89 5.37 0.04 4.67
N ARG A 90 5.30 -0.17 5.99
CA ARG A 90 5.55 0.91 6.95
C ARG A 90 6.99 1.44 6.85
N LYS A 91 7.94 0.52 6.84
CA LYS A 91 9.35 0.90 6.73
C LYS A 91 9.64 1.61 5.42
N LEU A 92 9.09 1.10 4.33
CA LEU A 92 9.27 1.71 3.01
C LEU A 92 8.70 3.13 2.98
N ALA A 93 7.51 3.33 3.55
CA ALA A 93 6.91 4.65 3.64
C ALA A 93 7.79 5.61 4.46
N ASP A 94 8.29 5.14 5.61
CA ASP A 94 9.15 5.95 6.47
C ASP A 94 10.47 6.29 5.78
N ASP A 95 11.07 5.32 5.10
CA ASP A 95 12.31 5.52 4.36
C ASP A 95 12.13 6.54 3.23
N LEU A 96 11.02 6.46 2.52
CA LEU A 96 10.73 7.41 1.44
C LEU A 96 10.49 8.82 1.99
N ARG A 97 9.78 8.93 3.12
CA ARG A 97 9.62 10.23 3.78
C ARG A 97 10.96 10.81 4.20
N ALA A 98 11.84 9.98 4.74
CA ALA A 98 13.17 10.41 5.15
C ALA A 98 13.99 10.92 3.95
N LYS A 99 13.73 10.40 2.76
CA LYS A 99 14.38 10.84 1.53
C LYS A 99 13.71 12.07 0.89
N GLY A 100 12.68 12.60 1.51
CA GLY A 100 11.99 13.79 1.05
C GLY A 100 10.79 13.56 0.16
N PHE A 101 10.37 12.32 -0.05
CA PHE A 101 9.16 12.02 -0.83
C PHE A 101 7.91 12.48 -0.08
N GLY A 102 6.87 12.81 -0.84
CA GLY A 102 5.54 12.99 -0.28
C GLY A 102 4.82 11.65 -0.29
N VAL A 103 4.59 11.08 0.88
CA VAL A 103 4.01 9.74 0.97
C VAL A 103 2.55 9.84 1.40
N ALA A 104 1.68 9.30 0.56
CA ALA A 104 0.24 9.25 0.77
C ALA A 104 -0.12 7.80 1.12
N ASN A 105 0.01 7.45 2.38
CA ASN A 105 -0.50 6.17 2.84
C ASN A 105 -0.94 6.32 4.28
N GLY A 106 -1.70 5.35 4.72
CA GLY A 106 -2.14 5.36 6.08
C GLY A 106 -1.55 4.24 6.92
N ILE A 107 -0.64 3.44 6.36
CA ILE A 107 -0.03 2.34 7.09
C ILE A 107 0.94 2.92 8.11
N GLY A 108 0.81 2.49 9.35
CA GLY A 108 1.72 2.93 10.39
C GLY A 108 1.18 4.01 11.31
N ASP A 109 0.07 4.64 10.95
CA ASP A 109 -0.53 5.69 11.77
C ASP A 109 -1.97 5.36 12.19
N GLY A 110 -2.30 4.09 12.23
CA GLY A 110 -3.64 3.64 12.59
C GLY A 110 -4.64 3.79 11.47
N SER A 111 -4.19 3.79 10.26
CA SER A 111 -4.98 4.11 9.09
C SER A 111 -6.04 3.08 8.76
N GLN A 112 -6.98 3.54 7.94
CA GLN A 112 -8.02 2.71 7.36
C GLN A 112 -7.46 1.54 6.57
N LEU A 113 -6.42 1.78 5.78
CA LEU A 113 -5.82 0.72 4.96
C LEU A 113 -5.28 -0.42 5.82
N TYR A 114 -4.54 -0.09 6.86
CA TYR A 114 -4.00 -1.08 7.78
C TYR A 114 -5.11 -1.90 8.42
N LYS A 115 -6.10 -1.22 8.98
CA LYS A 115 -7.23 -1.86 9.64
C LYS A 115 -8.04 -2.71 8.68
N SER A 116 -8.31 -2.20 7.50
CA SER A 116 -9.07 -2.93 6.48
C SER A 116 -8.35 -4.19 6.03
N THR A 117 -7.04 -4.10 5.84
CA THR A 117 -6.25 -5.26 5.42
C THR A 117 -6.27 -6.35 6.48
N LEU A 118 -6.12 -5.97 7.75
CA LEU A 118 -6.21 -6.93 8.85
C LEU A 118 -7.59 -7.54 8.94
N ALA A 119 -8.64 -6.73 8.81
CA ALA A 119 -10.01 -7.21 8.86
C ALA A 119 -10.29 -8.20 7.74
N GLN A 120 -9.83 -7.91 6.53
CA GLN A 120 -9.98 -8.81 5.40
C GLN A 120 -9.25 -10.13 5.63
N ALA A 121 -8.06 -10.08 6.16
CA ALA A 121 -7.27 -11.28 6.44
C ALA A 121 -7.97 -12.14 7.50
N ARG A 122 -8.48 -11.51 8.55
CA ARG A 122 -9.23 -12.22 9.60
C ARG A 122 -10.50 -12.85 9.05
N HIS A 123 -11.22 -12.11 8.23
CA HIS A 123 -12.46 -12.60 7.62
C HIS A 123 -12.20 -13.83 6.74
N ARG A 124 -11.18 -13.78 5.89
CA ARG A 124 -10.79 -14.93 5.08
C ARG A 124 -10.46 -16.14 5.92
N LYS A 125 -9.71 -15.92 7.00
CA LYS A 125 -9.31 -17.00 7.90
C LYS A 125 -10.55 -17.65 8.53
N LEU A 126 -11.50 -16.84 8.99
CA LEU A 126 -12.74 -17.35 9.57
C LEU A 126 -13.56 -18.11 8.54
N GLN A 127 -13.64 -17.65 7.32
CA GLN A 127 -14.34 -18.35 6.26
C GLN A 127 -13.72 -19.72 5.97
N GLN A 128 -12.40 -19.79 5.96
CA GLN A 128 -11.70 -21.06 5.76
C GLN A 128 -11.97 -22.02 6.89
N LEU A 129 -12.03 -21.54 8.12
CA LEU A 129 -12.27 -22.39 9.28
C LEU A 129 -13.70 -22.88 9.37
N SER A 130 -14.67 -22.08 8.89
CA SER A 130 -16.07 -22.41 8.96
C SER A 130 -16.60 -23.09 7.69
N SER A 131 -15.82 -23.19 6.66
CA SER A 131 -16.21 -23.77 5.39
C SER A 131 -16.47 -25.26 5.55
N PRO A 132 -17.63 -25.72 5.21
CA PRO A 132 -17.94 -27.14 5.29
C PRO A 132 -17.22 -27.97 4.28
N ASN A 133 -16.73 -27.46 3.46
CA ASN A 133 -16.20 -28.09 2.56
C ASN A 133 -15.21 -27.99 2.43
N GLY A 134 -15.54 -27.61 2.88
CA GLY A 134 -15.41 -27.38 3.17
C GLY A 134 -15.91 -27.41 3.86
N ALA A 135 -16.28 -27.72 3.98
CA ALA A 135 -16.98 -27.55 4.53
C ALA A 135 -17.59 -27.60 5.13
N VAL A 136 -17.57 -27.76 5.23
CA VAL A 136 -18.34 -27.76 5.65
C VAL A 136 -18.50 -27.61 5.88
#